data_13ee1425ea9fb517a2d305c0daeb6b5e
#
_entry.id   13ee1425ea9fb517a2d305c0daeb6b5e
#
_cell.length_a   1.000
_cell.length_b   1.000
_cell.length_c   1.000
_cell.angle_alpha   90.00
_cell.angle_beta   90.00
_cell.angle_gamma   90.00
#
_symmetry.space_group_name_H-M   'P 1'
#
loop_
_entity.id
_entity.type
_entity.pdbx_description
1 polymer ?
#
loop_
_entity_poly.entity_id
_entity_poly.type
_entity_poly.pdbx_seq_one_letter_code
_entity_poly.pdbx_strand_id
1 'polypeptide(L)'
;IEYKEFVEKTRIPTTNFLMGTNLIDMDYDLYLGGYYAGFENPTAEKYVNETDCLIAVGPVYTDLNAFGFNLPYKINNQIAIYGTHTYVEGEKYDNVKMSDVLEAVTKLVDSKDMKILKPAIGYEHKASSPDALTSEYIYPRLQEFIKDNDIIVAETGIIPHGVAPMKFPATAELQTQTLWGSIGWATPAALGVCLAKPKSRVILITGEGSHQLTAMEIGNMLRRGVKPIVIVLNNKGYTIERVLSETPKDCFNDIMQMNYSKFARVFEGDVWSTKVSTADDFDKALKVTQIMNKMCYIEICTEAMDMPKLTQDLIANLKSKAPKIEAVKKEEPVKLENSGSMAFETTVHKGFTEE
;
A
#
# COMPACT_ATOMS: atom_id res chain seq x y z
N ILE A 1 23.05 1.35 1.03
CA ILE A 1 24.21 2.26 0.82
C ILE A 1 24.60 2.21 -0.66
N GLU A 2 24.99 1.08 -1.20
CA GLU A 2 25.56 0.92 -2.55
C GLU A 2 24.61 1.39 -3.67
N TYR A 3 23.29 1.16 -3.52
CA TYR A 3 22.29 1.64 -4.48
C TYR A 3 22.22 3.17 -4.54
N LYS A 4 22.28 3.83 -3.39
CA LYS A 4 22.28 5.30 -3.33
C LYS A 4 23.54 5.87 -3.98
N GLU A 5 24.72 5.31 -3.66
CA GLU A 5 25.99 5.70 -4.27
C GLU A 5 25.99 5.48 -5.78
N PHE A 6 25.42 4.36 -6.25
CA PHE A 6 25.25 4.08 -7.67
C PHE A 6 24.41 5.17 -8.37
N VAL A 7 23.23 5.48 -7.83
CA VAL A 7 22.33 6.49 -8.42
C VAL A 7 22.98 7.88 -8.44
N GLU A 8 23.54 8.31 -7.32
CA GLU A 8 24.16 9.64 -7.18
C GLU A 8 25.37 9.82 -8.09
N LYS A 9 26.21 8.79 -8.24
CA LYS A 9 27.41 8.86 -9.07
C LYS A 9 27.11 8.77 -10.55
N THR A 10 26.24 7.85 -10.96
CA THR A 10 25.95 7.63 -12.38
C THR A 10 25.03 8.70 -12.97
N ARG A 11 24.22 9.35 -12.12
CA ARG A 11 23.22 10.36 -12.54
C ARG A 11 22.26 9.83 -13.59
N ILE A 12 21.83 8.57 -13.43
CA ILE A 12 20.81 7.94 -14.26
C ILE A 12 19.42 8.28 -13.66
N PRO A 13 18.43 8.67 -14.47
CA PRO A 13 17.05 8.85 -14.01
C PRO A 13 16.54 7.60 -13.31
N THR A 14 15.92 7.77 -12.15
CA THR A 14 15.53 6.66 -11.28
C THR A 14 14.07 6.75 -10.87
N THR A 15 13.44 5.58 -10.74
CA THR A 15 12.09 5.40 -10.22
C THR A 15 12.08 4.18 -9.28
N ASN A 16 10.99 3.94 -8.58
CA ASN A 16 10.87 2.79 -7.67
C ASN A 16 9.48 2.18 -7.71
N PHE A 17 9.39 0.89 -7.40
CA PHE A 17 8.14 0.30 -6.93
C PHE A 17 7.85 0.72 -5.49
N LEU A 18 6.60 0.56 -5.06
CA LEU A 18 6.11 1.03 -3.76
C LEU A 18 7.00 0.59 -2.58
N MET A 19 7.46 -0.67 -2.55
CA MET A 19 8.35 -1.16 -1.49
C MET A 19 9.76 -0.55 -1.51
N GLY A 20 10.13 0.11 -2.61
CA GLY A 20 11.38 0.86 -2.74
C GLY A 20 11.25 2.36 -2.46
N THR A 21 10.12 2.81 -1.93
CA THR A 21 9.87 4.22 -1.59
C THR A 21 10.90 4.71 -0.57
N ASN A 22 11.43 5.91 -0.79
CA ASN A 22 12.47 6.55 0.04
C ASN A 22 13.84 5.84 0.10
N LEU A 23 14.13 4.91 -0.79
CA LEU A 23 15.52 4.47 -1.00
C LEU A 23 16.38 5.59 -1.60
N ILE A 24 15.78 6.45 -2.41
CA ILE A 24 16.35 7.70 -2.94
C ILE A 24 15.49 8.86 -2.46
N ASP A 25 16.12 9.96 -2.13
CA ASP A 25 15.44 11.21 -1.76
C ASP A 25 14.51 11.65 -2.89
N MET A 26 13.26 11.92 -2.59
CA MET A 26 12.27 12.37 -3.57
C MET A 26 12.56 13.76 -4.13
N ASP A 27 13.44 14.53 -3.47
CA ASP A 27 13.93 15.81 -3.98
C ASP A 27 15.15 15.67 -4.90
N TYR A 28 15.71 14.45 -5.06
CA TYR A 28 16.78 14.20 -6.02
C TYR A 28 16.36 14.63 -7.43
N ASP A 29 17.24 15.38 -8.11
CA ASP A 29 16.92 16.07 -9.38
C ASP A 29 16.58 15.11 -10.54
N LEU A 30 17.01 13.85 -10.49
CA LEU A 30 16.73 12.81 -11.47
C LEU A 30 15.74 11.75 -10.95
N TYR A 31 15.05 12.02 -9.84
CA TYR A 31 14.00 11.14 -9.36
C TYR A 31 12.70 11.36 -10.13
N LEU A 32 12.21 10.31 -10.76
CA LEU A 32 11.01 10.30 -11.59
C LEU A 32 9.70 10.03 -10.82
N GLY A 33 9.79 9.83 -9.50
CA GLY A 33 8.64 9.38 -8.71
C GLY A 33 8.44 7.86 -8.75
N GLY A 34 7.40 7.38 -8.10
CA GLY A 34 7.05 5.96 -8.13
C GLY A 34 6.57 5.51 -9.51
N TYR A 35 6.88 4.27 -9.87
CA TYR A 35 6.40 3.64 -11.09
C TYR A 35 5.23 2.71 -10.78
N TYR A 36 4.08 3.01 -11.36
CA TYR A 36 2.82 2.29 -11.16
C TYR A 36 2.24 1.79 -12.49
N ALA A 37 3.10 1.30 -13.40
CA ALA A 37 2.78 0.81 -14.74
C ALA A 37 1.85 1.75 -15.53
N GLY A 38 2.13 3.06 -15.50
CA GLY A 38 1.43 4.07 -16.27
C GLY A 38 0.31 4.81 -15.55
N PHE A 39 0.03 4.46 -14.31
CA PHE A 39 -0.98 5.15 -13.52
C PHE A 39 -0.36 6.30 -12.71
N GLU A 40 -1.02 7.47 -12.75
CA GLU A 40 -0.68 8.70 -12.01
C GLU A 40 0.74 9.28 -12.24
N ASN A 41 1.64 8.55 -12.91
CA ASN A 41 2.98 9.04 -13.20
C ASN A 41 3.40 8.80 -14.66
N PRO A 42 2.82 9.54 -15.61
CA PRO A 42 3.13 9.39 -17.03
C PRO A 42 4.60 9.71 -17.37
N THR A 43 5.28 10.49 -16.53
CA THR A 43 6.71 10.78 -16.73
C THR A 43 7.56 9.53 -16.46
N ALA A 44 7.39 8.86 -15.33
CA ALA A 44 8.11 7.61 -15.05
C ALA A 44 7.78 6.54 -16.09
N GLU A 45 6.50 6.41 -16.47
CA GLU A 45 6.09 5.50 -17.52
C GLU A 45 6.82 5.74 -18.84
N LYS A 46 6.85 7.00 -19.29
CA LYS A 46 7.53 7.37 -20.54
C LYS A 46 9.01 6.96 -20.50
N TYR A 47 9.72 7.33 -19.42
CA TYR A 47 11.15 7.00 -19.30
C TYR A 47 11.39 5.48 -19.24
N VAL A 48 10.57 4.72 -18.54
CA VAL A 48 10.70 3.25 -18.46
C VAL A 48 10.39 2.58 -19.80
N ASN A 49 9.42 3.09 -20.56
CA ASN A 49 9.02 2.49 -21.83
C ASN A 49 9.94 2.87 -23.01
N GLU A 50 10.56 4.06 -22.97
CA GLU A 50 11.40 4.60 -24.05
C GLU A 50 12.90 4.34 -23.82
N THR A 51 13.30 3.82 -22.64
CA THR A 51 14.71 3.52 -22.37
C THR A 51 15.22 2.34 -23.22
N ASP A 52 16.45 2.44 -23.67
CA ASP A 52 17.16 1.37 -24.36
C ASP A 52 17.81 0.36 -23.39
N CYS A 53 17.96 0.72 -22.12
CA CYS A 53 18.44 -0.16 -21.06
C CYS A 53 17.77 0.19 -19.71
N LEU A 54 17.10 -0.78 -19.10
CA LEU A 54 16.53 -0.66 -17.77
C LEU A 54 17.37 -1.44 -16.75
N ILE A 55 17.86 -0.74 -15.72
CA ILE A 55 18.56 -1.38 -14.61
C ILE A 55 17.58 -1.54 -13.44
N ALA A 56 17.17 -2.77 -13.18
CA ALA A 56 16.26 -3.11 -12.09
C ALA A 56 17.05 -3.68 -10.89
N VAL A 57 17.04 -2.97 -9.77
CA VAL A 57 17.79 -3.35 -8.56
C VAL A 57 16.82 -3.93 -7.53
N GLY A 58 16.98 -5.20 -7.19
CA GLY A 58 16.12 -5.94 -6.28
C GLY A 58 14.66 -6.04 -6.75
N PRO A 59 14.37 -6.21 -8.05
CA PRO A 59 12.99 -6.23 -8.50
C PRO A 59 12.27 -7.46 -7.97
N VAL A 60 11.08 -7.24 -7.41
CA VAL A 60 10.14 -8.29 -7.05
C VAL A 60 8.83 -7.98 -7.77
N TYR A 61 8.57 -8.72 -8.85
CA TYR A 61 7.36 -8.55 -9.64
C TYR A 61 6.21 -9.31 -9.00
N THR A 62 5.15 -8.60 -8.69
CA THR A 62 3.88 -9.15 -8.21
C THR A 62 2.74 -8.64 -9.09
N ASP A 63 1.58 -9.24 -8.99
CA ASP A 63 0.37 -8.75 -9.65
C ASP A 63 0.05 -7.30 -9.24
N LEU A 64 0.31 -6.92 -7.98
CA LEU A 64 0.07 -5.56 -7.48
C LEU A 64 1.01 -4.52 -8.09
N ASN A 65 2.33 -4.76 -8.09
CA ASN A 65 3.30 -3.77 -8.59
C ASN A 65 3.56 -3.86 -10.09
N ALA A 66 3.19 -4.97 -10.71
CA ALA A 66 3.29 -5.21 -12.15
C ALA A 66 1.92 -5.17 -12.86
N PHE A 67 0.87 -4.74 -12.18
CA PHE A 67 -0.50 -4.57 -12.71
C PHE A 67 -1.00 -5.79 -13.47
N GLY A 68 -1.08 -6.93 -12.76
CA GLY A 68 -1.46 -8.20 -13.35
C GLY A 68 -0.41 -8.75 -14.31
N PHE A 69 0.89 -8.47 -14.06
CA PHE A 69 2.05 -8.85 -14.90
C PHE A 69 2.02 -8.27 -16.32
N ASN A 70 1.34 -7.14 -16.52
CA ASN A 70 1.25 -6.42 -17.79
C ASN A 70 2.28 -5.29 -17.88
N LEU A 71 3.55 -5.59 -17.62
CA LEU A 71 4.61 -4.60 -17.74
C LEU A 71 4.79 -4.18 -19.19
N PRO A 72 4.81 -2.87 -19.49
CA PRO A 72 4.88 -2.39 -20.86
C PRO A 72 6.27 -2.48 -21.49
N TYR A 73 7.33 -2.71 -20.70
CA TYR A 73 8.70 -2.77 -21.21
C TYR A 73 9.14 -4.21 -21.51
N LYS A 74 10.05 -4.33 -22.47
CA LYS A 74 10.61 -5.63 -22.85
C LYS A 74 11.69 -6.04 -21.85
N ILE A 75 11.51 -7.20 -21.21
CA ILE A 75 12.48 -7.77 -20.26
C ILE A 75 13.86 -7.99 -20.88
N ASN A 76 13.94 -8.17 -22.20
CA ASN A 76 15.21 -8.42 -22.91
C ASN A 76 16.19 -7.23 -22.90
N ASN A 77 15.74 -6.01 -22.63
CA ASN A 77 16.60 -4.83 -22.50
C ASN A 77 16.85 -4.47 -21.02
N GLN A 78 16.80 -5.46 -20.13
CA GLN A 78 16.90 -5.26 -18.71
C GLN A 78 18.17 -5.89 -18.14
N ILE A 79 18.83 -5.15 -17.26
CA ILE A 79 19.77 -5.69 -16.28
C ILE A 79 19.02 -5.82 -14.96
N ALA A 80 18.77 -7.06 -14.51
CA ALA A 80 18.05 -7.29 -13.26
C ALA A 80 18.99 -7.84 -12.18
N ILE A 81 19.28 -7.01 -11.18
CA ILE A 81 20.24 -7.31 -10.12
C ILE A 81 19.47 -7.78 -8.88
N TYR A 82 19.60 -9.06 -8.56
CA TYR A 82 19.02 -9.68 -7.36
C TYR A 82 20.09 -9.88 -6.26
N GLY A 83 19.65 -10.28 -5.07
CA GLY A 83 20.55 -10.41 -3.91
C GLY A 83 21.79 -11.28 -4.14
N THR A 84 21.67 -12.37 -4.91
CA THR A 84 22.74 -13.38 -5.13
C THR A 84 22.97 -13.75 -6.59
N HIS A 85 22.27 -13.14 -7.53
CA HIS A 85 22.41 -13.39 -8.97
C HIS A 85 21.95 -12.17 -9.77
N THR A 86 22.39 -12.07 -11.02
CA THR A 86 22.04 -10.97 -11.93
C THR A 86 21.67 -11.54 -13.28
N TYR A 87 20.67 -10.97 -13.92
CA TYR A 87 20.35 -11.21 -15.34
C TYR A 87 20.83 -10.03 -16.19
N VAL A 88 21.50 -10.34 -17.30
CA VAL A 88 21.89 -9.35 -18.32
C VAL A 88 21.38 -9.88 -19.65
N GLU A 89 20.49 -9.15 -20.31
CA GLU A 89 19.89 -9.56 -21.59
C GLU A 89 19.29 -10.98 -21.59
N GLY A 90 18.77 -11.41 -20.45
CA GLY A 90 18.18 -12.73 -20.25
C GLY A 90 19.17 -13.83 -19.83
N GLU A 91 20.48 -13.58 -19.90
CA GLU A 91 21.50 -14.51 -19.42
C GLU A 91 21.68 -14.36 -17.89
N LYS A 92 21.69 -15.49 -17.19
CA LYS A 92 21.80 -15.53 -15.73
C LYS A 92 23.25 -15.72 -15.27
N TYR A 93 23.69 -14.86 -14.37
CA TYR A 93 24.99 -14.93 -13.67
C TYR A 93 24.73 -15.24 -12.20
N ASP A 94 25.02 -16.46 -11.80
CA ASP A 94 24.83 -16.93 -10.42
C ASP A 94 26.02 -16.56 -9.52
N ASN A 95 25.78 -16.55 -8.20
CA ASN A 95 26.79 -16.30 -7.15
C ASN A 95 27.46 -14.91 -7.22
N VAL A 96 26.77 -13.93 -7.80
CA VAL A 96 27.17 -12.53 -7.76
C VAL A 96 26.28 -11.77 -6.80
N LYS A 97 26.87 -11.14 -5.77
CA LYS A 97 26.10 -10.36 -4.80
C LYS A 97 25.70 -9.01 -5.39
N MET A 98 24.50 -8.56 -5.04
CA MET A 98 24.00 -7.25 -5.44
C MET A 98 24.96 -6.11 -5.11
N SER A 99 25.55 -6.10 -3.90
CA SER A 99 26.54 -5.11 -3.50
C SER A 99 27.73 -5.05 -4.43
N ASP A 100 28.30 -6.22 -4.77
CA ASP A 100 29.50 -6.32 -5.58
C ASP A 100 29.23 -5.85 -7.03
N VAL A 101 28.04 -6.18 -7.56
CA VAL A 101 27.60 -5.72 -8.88
C VAL A 101 27.42 -4.20 -8.90
N LEU A 102 26.70 -3.65 -7.91
CA LEU A 102 26.49 -2.20 -7.80
C LEU A 102 27.80 -1.44 -7.66
N GLU A 103 28.71 -1.89 -6.81
CA GLU A 103 30.04 -1.28 -6.68
C GLU A 103 30.85 -1.34 -7.97
N ALA A 104 30.83 -2.47 -8.68
CA ALA A 104 31.55 -2.63 -9.94
C ALA A 104 30.99 -1.71 -11.02
N VAL A 105 29.66 -1.70 -11.20
CA VAL A 105 29.01 -0.84 -12.19
C VAL A 105 29.22 0.63 -11.87
N THR A 106 29.15 1.01 -10.57
CA THR A 106 29.41 2.38 -10.13
C THR A 106 30.84 2.87 -10.49
N LYS A 107 31.82 1.96 -10.55
CA LYS A 107 33.18 2.30 -10.95
C LYS A 107 33.36 2.38 -12.47
N LEU A 108 32.59 1.64 -13.23
CA LEU A 108 32.72 1.50 -14.68
C LEU A 108 31.88 2.52 -15.48
N VAL A 109 30.78 3.00 -14.90
CA VAL A 109 29.88 3.92 -15.57
C VAL A 109 30.28 5.36 -15.29
N ASP A 110 30.49 6.13 -16.35
CA ASP A 110 30.69 7.57 -16.25
C ASP A 110 29.40 8.29 -15.89
N SER A 111 29.55 9.36 -15.10
CA SER A 111 28.43 10.21 -14.76
C SER A 111 27.76 10.80 -16.01
N LYS A 112 26.44 10.75 -16.09
CA LYS A 112 25.66 11.33 -17.19
C LYS A 112 25.21 12.74 -16.84
N ASP A 113 25.39 13.68 -17.76
CA ASP A 113 24.78 15.01 -17.65
C ASP A 113 23.36 14.98 -18.23
N MET A 114 22.47 14.29 -17.50
CA MET A 114 21.08 14.13 -17.90
C MET A 114 20.21 15.19 -17.23
N LYS A 115 19.26 15.71 -18.00
CA LYS A 115 18.17 16.58 -17.50
C LYS A 115 16.85 15.87 -17.77
N ILE A 116 16.00 15.80 -16.76
CA ILE A 116 14.66 15.27 -16.90
C ILE A 116 13.62 16.38 -16.72
N LEU A 117 12.45 16.18 -17.28
CA LEU A 117 11.26 16.91 -16.86
C LEU A 117 10.81 16.28 -15.54
N LYS A 118 11.11 16.95 -14.42
CA LYS A 118 10.77 16.44 -13.10
C LYS A 118 9.26 16.41 -12.93
N PRO A 119 8.65 15.25 -12.61
CA PRO A 119 7.22 15.19 -12.35
C PRO A 119 6.85 15.92 -11.05
N ALA A 120 5.62 16.38 -10.95
CA ALA A 120 5.05 16.76 -9.67
C ALA A 120 4.91 15.50 -8.81
N ILE A 121 5.50 15.50 -7.62
CA ILE A 121 5.45 14.39 -6.68
C ILE A 121 4.67 14.84 -5.45
N GLY A 122 3.76 14.01 -5.01
CA GLY A 122 2.93 14.27 -3.84
C GLY A 122 1.58 14.87 -4.16
N TYR A 123 0.80 15.00 -3.13
CA TYR A 123 -0.53 15.59 -3.18
C TYR A 123 -0.47 17.10 -2.95
N GLU A 124 -1.38 17.82 -3.58
CA GLU A 124 -1.64 19.21 -3.25
C GLU A 124 -2.35 19.34 -1.90
N HIS A 125 -2.06 20.45 -1.21
CA HIS A 125 -2.74 20.78 0.04
C HIS A 125 -4.25 20.91 -0.16
N LYS A 126 -5.01 20.32 0.77
CA LYS A 126 -6.47 20.50 0.85
C LYS A 126 -6.87 21.09 2.19
N ALA A 127 -7.64 22.18 2.13
CA ALA A 127 -8.19 22.79 3.34
C ALA A 127 -9.19 21.84 4.02
N SER A 128 -9.17 21.80 5.35
CA SER A 128 -10.17 21.06 6.12
C SER A 128 -11.56 21.69 5.99
N SER A 129 -12.58 20.86 6.14
CA SER A 129 -13.97 21.27 6.13
C SER A 129 -14.80 20.41 7.11
N PRO A 130 -16.00 20.85 7.49
CA PRO A 130 -16.90 20.04 8.30
C PRO A 130 -17.53 18.88 7.54
N ASP A 131 -17.25 18.76 6.24
CA ASP A 131 -17.81 17.72 5.38
C ASP A 131 -17.24 16.33 5.70
N ALA A 132 -17.85 15.31 5.10
CA ALA A 132 -17.46 13.92 5.25
C ALA A 132 -15.97 13.71 4.92
N LEU A 133 -15.34 12.80 5.65
CA LEU A 133 -13.96 12.42 5.43
C LEU A 133 -13.84 11.52 4.22
N THR A 134 -12.97 11.87 3.27
CA THR A 134 -12.76 11.12 2.02
C THR A 134 -11.29 10.83 1.80
N SER A 135 -10.99 9.83 0.96
CA SER A 135 -9.64 9.51 0.52
C SER A 135 -8.92 10.73 -0.09
N GLU A 136 -9.64 11.59 -0.83
CA GLU A 136 -9.09 12.83 -1.40
C GLU A 136 -8.62 13.83 -0.36
N TYR A 137 -9.11 13.74 0.87
CA TYR A 137 -8.64 14.56 1.99
C TYR A 137 -7.62 13.85 2.86
N ILE A 138 -7.87 12.56 3.17
CA ILE A 138 -7.06 11.78 4.11
C ILE A 138 -5.59 11.74 3.69
N TYR A 139 -5.29 11.34 2.45
CA TYR A 139 -3.92 11.11 2.02
C TYR A 139 -3.10 12.39 1.85
N PRO A 140 -3.60 13.48 1.23
CA PRO A 140 -2.92 14.79 1.27
C PRO A 140 -2.63 15.24 2.70
N ARG A 141 -3.59 15.05 3.61
CA ARG A 141 -3.43 15.48 5.00
C ARG A 141 -2.44 14.62 5.78
N LEU A 142 -2.38 13.32 5.50
CA LEU A 142 -1.34 12.43 6.06
C LEU A 142 0.04 12.80 5.52
N GLN A 143 0.18 13.13 4.24
CA GLN A 143 1.42 13.60 3.67
C GLN A 143 1.97 14.81 4.43
N GLU A 144 1.14 15.81 4.75
CA GLU A 144 1.55 16.98 5.53
C GLU A 144 1.85 16.67 7.00
N PHE A 145 1.24 15.61 7.55
CA PHE A 145 1.43 15.20 8.92
C PHE A 145 2.73 14.44 9.17
N ILE A 146 3.23 13.74 8.15
CA ILE A 146 4.47 12.95 8.19
C ILE A 146 5.67 13.90 8.31
N LYS A 147 6.63 13.52 9.15
CA LYS A 147 7.85 14.29 9.44
C LYS A 147 9.10 13.44 9.21
N ASP A 148 10.23 14.09 9.26
CA ASP A 148 11.53 13.42 9.27
C ASP A 148 11.61 12.37 10.39
N ASN A 149 12.22 11.23 10.06
CA ASN A 149 12.39 10.05 10.92
C ASN A 149 11.09 9.34 11.33
N ASP A 150 9.95 9.69 10.75
CA ASP A 150 8.73 8.90 10.90
C ASP A 150 8.84 7.58 10.15
N ILE A 151 8.22 6.54 10.68
CA ILE A 151 8.07 5.28 9.98
C ILE A 151 6.60 4.98 9.80
N ILE A 152 6.18 4.94 8.54
CA ILE A 152 4.82 4.66 8.14
C ILE A 152 4.72 3.16 7.88
N VAL A 153 3.77 2.50 8.56
CA VAL A 153 3.44 1.09 8.29
C VAL A 153 2.07 1.07 7.64
N ALA A 154 2.03 0.75 6.35
CA ALA A 154 0.82 0.79 5.54
C ALA A 154 0.33 -0.62 5.23
N GLU A 155 -0.94 -0.90 5.58
CA GLU A 155 -1.61 -2.16 5.30
C GLU A 155 -1.95 -2.31 3.82
N THR A 156 -2.15 -3.54 3.36
CA THR A 156 -2.63 -3.85 2.01
C THR A 156 -4.10 -3.41 1.79
N GLY A 157 -4.61 -3.61 0.59
CA GLY A 157 -5.94 -3.16 0.17
C GLY A 157 -5.88 -1.84 -0.60
N ILE A 158 -6.75 -0.87 -0.30
CA ILE A 158 -6.74 0.45 -0.96
C ILE A 158 -5.70 1.42 -0.40
N ILE A 159 -5.18 1.16 0.81
CA ILE A 159 -4.24 2.07 1.50
C ILE A 159 -2.94 2.27 0.73
N PRO A 160 -2.28 1.25 0.17
CA PRO A 160 -1.08 1.42 -0.62
C PRO A 160 -1.27 2.39 -1.79
N HIS A 161 -2.43 2.37 -2.43
CA HIS A 161 -2.74 3.26 -3.55
C HIS A 161 -2.91 4.73 -3.14
N GLY A 162 -3.28 4.97 -1.88
CA GLY A 162 -3.33 6.33 -1.33
C GLY A 162 -1.97 6.81 -0.82
N VAL A 163 -1.15 5.88 -0.32
CA VAL A 163 0.19 6.21 0.22
C VAL A 163 1.22 6.36 -0.90
N ALA A 164 1.09 5.59 -1.97
CA ALA A 164 2.05 5.55 -3.08
C ALA A 164 2.35 6.92 -3.71
N PRO A 165 1.36 7.79 -4.00
CA PRO A 165 1.62 9.09 -4.57
C PRO A 165 2.19 10.13 -3.59
N MET A 166 2.22 9.86 -2.28
CA MET A 166 2.68 10.83 -1.29
C MET A 166 4.14 11.23 -1.49
N LYS A 167 4.44 12.50 -1.26
CA LYS A 167 5.81 12.96 -1.07
C LYS A 167 6.20 12.78 0.39
N PHE A 168 7.26 12.02 0.63
CA PHE A 168 7.80 11.77 1.96
C PHE A 168 9.01 12.66 2.24
N PRO A 169 9.22 13.11 3.50
CA PRO A 169 10.49 13.67 3.94
C PRO A 169 11.64 12.68 3.71
N ALA A 170 12.84 13.21 3.45
CA ALA A 170 14.00 12.42 3.03
C ALA A 170 14.41 11.29 4.01
N THR A 171 14.09 11.44 5.29
CA THR A 171 14.45 10.47 6.34
C THR A 171 13.25 9.66 6.86
N ALA A 172 12.05 9.88 6.30
CA ALA A 172 10.90 9.06 6.62
C ALA A 172 11.01 7.70 5.91
N GLU A 173 10.51 6.64 6.53
CA GLU A 173 10.51 5.29 5.98
C GLU A 173 9.09 4.81 5.73
N LEU A 174 8.85 4.11 4.62
CA LEU A 174 7.60 3.40 4.34
C LEU A 174 7.83 1.89 4.45
N GLN A 175 7.02 1.25 5.28
CA GLN A 175 6.96 -0.21 5.41
C GLN A 175 5.60 -0.69 4.93
N THR A 176 5.61 -1.49 3.89
CA THR A 176 4.41 -2.13 3.32
C THR A 176 4.79 -3.45 2.68
N GLN A 177 3.83 -4.30 2.42
CA GLN A 177 4.08 -5.54 1.70
C GLN A 177 3.12 -5.65 0.51
N THR A 178 3.68 -5.82 -0.67
CA THR A 178 2.93 -6.05 -1.91
C THR A 178 3.15 -7.46 -2.45
N LEU A 179 3.88 -8.30 -1.69
CA LEU A 179 4.32 -9.60 -2.17
C LEU A 179 3.17 -10.60 -2.29
N TRP A 180 2.33 -10.70 -1.25
CA TRP A 180 1.18 -11.61 -1.21
C TRP A 180 -0.15 -10.90 -0.97
N GLY A 181 -0.14 -9.59 -0.72
CA GLY A 181 -1.34 -8.85 -0.33
C GLY A 181 -2.00 -9.36 0.96
N SER A 182 -1.23 -10.02 1.86
CA SER A 182 -1.76 -10.60 3.10
C SER A 182 -2.27 -9.54 4.05
N ILE A 183 -3.58 -9.51 4.29
CA ILE A 183 -4.21 -8.60 5.24
C ILE A 183 -3.88 -8.99 6.69
N GLY A 184 -3.86 -8.01 7.59
CA GLY A 184 -3.47 -8.20 8.99
C GLY A 184 -1.96 -8.18 9.24
N TRP A 185 -1.15 -7.92 8.22
CA TRP A 185 0.31 -7.83 8.34
C TRP A 185 0.77 -6.56 9.08
N ALA A 186 0.14 -5.42 8.81
CA ALA A 186 0.67 -4.13 9.24
C ALA A 186 0.61 -3.93 10.76
N THR A 187 -0.41 -4.44 11.45
CA THR A 187 -0.52 -4.28 12.91
C THR A 187 0.65 -4.93 13.65
N PRO A 188 0.98 -6.22 13.47
CA PRO A 188 2.17 -6.81 14.09
C PRO A 188 3.48 -6.22 13.56
N ALA A 189 3.55 -5.84 12.28
CA ALA A 189 4.72 -5.17 11.73
C ALA A 189 5.00 -3.85 12.43
N ALA A 190 3.98 -3.04 12.73
CA ALA A 190 4.14 -1.80 13.49
C ALA A 190 4.70 -2.04 14.90
N LEU A 191 4.30 -3.12 15.58
CA LEU A 191 4.93 -3.51 16.85
C LEU A 191 6.43 -3.81 16.64
N GLY A 192 6.76 -4.59 15.61
CA GLY A 192 8.15 -4.91 15.28
C GLY A 192 8.98 -3.64 15.00
N VAL A 193 8.44 -2.70 14.22
CA VAL A 193 9.08 -1.41 13.93
C VAL A 193 9.29 -0.59 15.22
N CYS A 194 8.29 -0.48 16.09
CA CYS A 194 8.42 0.23 17.37
C CYS A 194 9.53 -0.34 18.23
N LEU A 195 9.72 -1.66 18.23
CA LEU A 195 10.78 -2.32 19.01
C LEU A 195 12.15 -2.16 18.37
N ALA A 196 12.23 -2.21 17.04
CA ALA A 196 13.48 -2.09 16.29
C ALA A 196 14.00 -0.63 16.23
N LYS A 197 13.09 0.34 16.19
CA LYS A 197 13.37 1.78 16.03
C LYS A 197 12.70 2.60 17.16
N PRO A 198 13.08 2.42 18.43
CA PRO A 198 12.38 2.98 19.58
C PRO A 198 12.40 4.51 19.67
N LYS A 199 13.22 5.18 18.87
CA LYS A 199 13.31 6.65 18.79
C LYS A 199 12.48 7.26 17.67
N SER A 200 11.96 6.44 16.75
CA SER A 200 11.14 6.90 15.63
C SER A 200 9.67 6.96 16.03
N ARG A 201 8.95 7.93 15.48
CA ARG A 201 7.49 7.97 15.56
C ARG A 201 6.93 6.99 14.54
N VAL A 202 6.16 6.01 14.98
CA VAL A 202 5.55 5.00 14.12
C VAL A 202 4.10 5.35 13.86
N ILE A 203 3.69 5.37 12.59
CA ILE A 203 2.33 5.64 12.14
C ILE A 203 1.84 4.39 11.41
N LEU A 204 0.91 3.66 12.03
CA LEU A 204 0.22 2.53 11.42
C LEU A 204 -1.05 3.03 10.73
N ILE A 205 -1.20 2.68 9.45
CA ILE A 205 -2.43 2.92 8.67
C ILE A 205 -2.95 1.56 8.22
N THR A 206 -4.12 1.17 8.71
CA THR A 206 -4.71 -0.16 8.43
C THR A 206 -6.20 -0.06 8.19
N GLY A 207 -6.74 -0.90 7.30
CA GLY A 207 -8.18 -1.05 7.11
C GLY A 207 -8.78 -1.89 8.25
N GLU A 208 -10.03 -1.62 8.61
CA GLU A 208 -10.65 -2.28 9.74
C GLU A 208 -10.78 -3.80 9.56
N GLY A 209 -11.04 -4.27 8.35
CA GLY A 209 -11.10 -5.70 8.06
C GLY A 209 -9.76 -6.40 8.21
N SER A 210 -8.68 -5.78 7.72
CA SER A 210 -7.31 -6.27 7.94
C SER A 210 -6.94 -6.23 9.41
N HIS A 211 -7.27 -5.13 10.09
CA HIS A 211 -6.97 -4.95 11.51
C HIS A 211 -7.63 -6.02 12.38
N GLN A 212 -8.87 -6.44 12.08
CA GLN A 212 -9.55 -7.49 12.85
C GLN A 212 -8.75 -8.79 12.94
N LEU A 213 -7.97 -9.15 11.94
CA LEU A 213 -7.20 -10.40 11.92
C LEU A 213 -6.11 -10.44 13.00
N THR A 214 -5.55 -9.29 13.36
CA THR A 214 -4.40 -9.18 14.27
C THR A 214 -4.56 -8.07 15.31
N ALA A 215 -5.78 -7.60 15.54
CA ALA A 215 -6.05 -6.48 16.44
C ALA A 215 -5.58 -6.72 17.87
N MET A 216 -5.43 -7.97 18.28
CA MET A 216 -4.92 -8.34 19.61
C MET A 216 -3.47 -7.85 19.84
N GLU A 217 -2.72 -7.54 18.78
CA GLU A 217 -1.39 -6.97 18.90
C GLU A 217 -1.37 -5.57 19.54
N ILE A 218 -2.49 -4.87 19.55
CA ILE A 218 -2.66 -3.63 20.32
C ILE A 218 -2.40 -3.87 21.82
N GLY A 219 -2.87 -5.00 22.36
CA GLY A 219 -2.56 -5.40 23.73
C GLY A 219 -1.06 -5.63 23.96
N ASN A 220 -0.37 -6.26 23.00
CA ASN A 220 1.07 -6.44 23.06
C ASN A 220 1.84 -5.11 22.96
N MET A 221 1.39 -4.17 22.12
CA MET A 221 1.95 -2.82 22.04
C MET A 221 1.83 -2.09 23.38
N LEU A 222 0.66 -2.11 24.00
CA LEU A 222 0.42 -1.50 25.32
C LEU A 222 1.28 -2.15 26.40
N ARG A 223 1.33 -3.49 26.44
CA ARG A 223 2.19 -4.24 27.37
C ARG A 223 3.67 -3.88 27.25
N ARG A 224 4.15 -3.59 26.02
CA ARG A 224 5.54 -3.19 25.75
C ARG A 224 5.79 -1.70 25.98
N GLY A 225 4.74 -0.91 26.22
CA GLY A 225 4.83 0.54 26.43
C GLY A 225 5.22 1.31 25.16
N VAL A 226 5.08 0.71 23.98
CA VAL A 226 5.32 1.41 22.72
C VAL A 226 4.13 2.33 22.39
N LYS A 227 4.38 3.40 21.65
CA LYS A 227 3.43 4.51 21.49
C LYS A 227 3.18 4.87 20.02
N PRO A 228 2.78 3.91 19.16
CA PRO A 228 2.46 4.25 17.78
C PRO A 228 1.19 5.13 17.70
N ILE A 229 1.06 5.82 16.58
CA ILE A 229 -0.20 6.40 16.13
C ILE A 229 -0.85 5.34 15.24
N VAL A 230 -1.98 4.81 15.67
CA VAL A 230 -2.75 3.79 14.92
C VAL A 230 -3.94 4.47 14.29
N ILE A 231 -4.02 4.42 12.96
CA ILE A 231 -5.12 4.96 12.16
C ILE A 231 -5.84 3.78 11.51
N VAL A 232 -7.07 3.53 11.93
CA VAL A 232 -7.93 2.48 11.39
C VAL A 232 -8.93 3.10 10.44
N LEU A 233 -8.80 2.78 9.15
CA LEU A 233 -9.76 3.17 8.11
C LEU A 233 -10.96 2.23 8.18
N ASN A 234 -12.10 2.75 8.62
CA ASN A 234 -13.36 2.04 8.71
C ASN A 234 -14.29 2.47 7.56
N ASN A 235 -14.38 1.65 6.54
CA ASN A 235 -15.27 1.79 5.39
C ASN A 235 -16.31 0.66 5.30
N LYS A 236 -16.55 -0.03 6.41
CA LYS A 236 -17.57 -1.08 6.62
C LYS A 236 -17.37 -2.32 5.75
N GLY A 237 -16.13 -2.75 5.53
CA GLY A 237 -15.82 -4.00 4.82
C GLY A 237 -14.63 -3.90 3.87
N TYR A 238 -14.54 -4.85 2.96
CA TYR A 238 -13.41 -5.00 2.05
C TYR A 238 -13.63 -4.20 0.76
N THR A 239 -13.36 -2.88 0.79
CA THR A 239 -13.58 -2.01 -0.38
C THR A 239 -12.79 -2.45 -1.62
N ILE A 240 -11.55 -2.93 -1.46
CA ILE A 240 -10.77 -3.42 -2.61
C ILE A 240 -11.47 -4.62 -3.28
N GLU A 241 -12.00 -5.53 -2.50
CA GLU A 241 -12.75 -6.69 -3.02
C GLU A 241 -14.06 -6.25 -3.67
N ARG A 242 -14.77 -5.30 -3.06
CA ARG A 242 -16.00 -4.74 -3.65
C ARG A 242 -15.77 -4.17 -5.04
N VAL A 243 -14.68 -3.42 -5.25
CA VAL A 243 -14.43 -2.77 -6.55
C VAL A 243 -13.89 -3.72 -7.60
N LEU A 244 -13.26 -4.82 -7.19
CA LEU A 244 -12.82 -5.91 -8.06
C LEU A 244 -13.96 -6.87 -8.43
N SER A 245 -14.98 -6.98 -7.58
CA SER A 245 -16.10 -7.89 -7.77
C SER A 245 -17.09 -7.38 -8.83
N GLU A 246 -17.72 -8.33 -9.57
CA GLU A 246 -18.89 -8.05 -10.39
C GLU A 246 -20.15 -7.80 -9.54
N THR A 247 -20.14 -8.28 -8.29
CA THR A 247 -21.22 -8.16 -7.31
C THR A 247 -20.76 -7.45 -6.03
N PRO A 248 -20.51 -6.13 -6.09
CA PRO A 248 -19.91 -5.37 -4.98
C PRO A 248 -20.70 -5.40 -3.66
N LYS A 249 -21.99 -5.71 -3.74
CA LYS A 249 -22.92 -5.74 -2.59
C LYS A 249 -23.10 -7.12 -1.97
N ASP A 250 -22.35 -8.12 -2.43
CA ASP A 250 -22.42 -9.46 -1.85
C ASP A 250 -21.87 -9.47 -0.43
N CYS A 251 -22.51 -10.24 0.43
CA CYS A 251 -22.26 -10.25 1.87
C CYS A 251 -20.85 -10.72 2.27
N PHE A 252 -20.12 -11.42 1.41
CA PHE A 252 -18.73 -11.79 1.68
C PHE A 252 -17.75 -10.61 1.70
N ASN A 253 -18.17 -9.46 1.15
CA ASN A 253 -17.42 -8.21 1.24
C ASN A 253 -17.66 -7.44 2.54
N ASP A 254 -18.66 -7.85 3.30
CA ASP A 254 -19.05 -7.22 4.55
C ASP A 254 -18.38 -7.91 5.73
N ILE A 255 -18.14 -7.16 6.79
CA ILE A 255 -17.60 -7.69 8.03
C ILE A 255 -18.40 -7.20 9.22
N MET A 256 -18.39 -7.97 10.31
CA MET A 256 -18.99 -7.52 11.55
C MET A 256 -18.26 -6.26 12.04
N GLN A 257 -19.02 -5.21 12.23
CA GLN A 257 -18.46 -3.94 12.69
C GLN A 257 -18.11 -3.98 14.17
N MET A 258 -16.93 -3.48 14.52
CA MET A 258 -16.48 -3.30 15.89
C MET A 258 -16.49 -1.81 16.26
N ASN A 259 -16.57 -1.51 17.55
CA ASN A 259 -16.28 -0.16 18.05
C ASN A 259 -14.76 0.03 18.15
N TYR A 260 -14.09 0.28 17.02
CA TYR A 260 -12.62 0.30 16.95
C TYR A 260 -12.01 1.35 17.89
N SER A 261 -12.58 2.55 17.96
CA SER A 261 -12.13 3.58 18.90
C SER A 261 -12.27 3.20 20.37
N LYS A 262 -13.14 2.24 20.70
CA LYS A 262 -13.27 1.68 22.04
C LYS A 262 -12.44 0.41 22.23
N PHE A 263 -12.10 -0.28 21.17
CA PHE A 263 -11.38 -1.56 21.22
C PHE A 263 -10.04 -1.42 21.96
N ALA A 264 -9.25 -0.40 21.64
CA ALA A 264 -7.97 -0.18 22.31
C ALA A 264 -8.09 0.03 23.83
N ARG A 265 -9.27 0.43 24.33
CA ARG A 265 -9.57 0.63 25.76
C ARG A 265 -10.02 -0.66 26.47
N VAL A 266 -10.18 -1.76 25.75
CA VAL A 266 -10.47 -3.07 26.34
C VAL A 266 -9.26 -3.60 27.11
N PHE A 267 -8.06 -3.21 26.70
CA PHE A 267 -6.81 -3.56 27.35
C PHE A 267 -6.51 -2.59 28.49
N GLU A 268 -5.92 -3.11 29.57
CA GLU A 268 -5.30 -2.28 30.60
C GLU A 268 -4.06 -1.59 30.01
N GLY A 269 -4.09 -0.27 29.89
CA GLY A 269 -2.98 0.49 29.32
C GLY A 269 -3.32 1.96 29.05
N ASP A 270 -2.28 2.75 28.85
CA ASP A 270 -2.44 4.19 28.60
C ASP A 270 -2.60 4.46 27.09
N VAL A 271 -3.82 4.62 26.63
CA VAL A 271 -4.20 4.89 25.26
C VAL A 271 -5.14 6.08 25.17
N TRP A 272 -4.88 6.97 24.21
CA TRP A 272 -5.86 7.95 23.77
C TRP A 272 -6.54 7.43 22.49
N SER A 273 -7.85 7.50 22.43
CA SER A 273 -8.57 7.04 21.25
C SER A 273 -9.74 7.95 20.89
N THR A 274 -10.02 8.05 19.61
CA THR A 274 -11.14 8.82 19.06
C THR A 274 -11.70 8.19 17.80
N LYS A 275 -12.92 8.58 17.44
CA LYS A 275 -13.58 8.25 16.18
C LYS A 275 -13.89 9.55 15.45
N VAL A 276 -13.58 9.63 14.17
CA VAL A 276 -13.76 10.81 13.34
C VAL A 276 -14.40 10.44 12.01
N SER A 277 -15.22 11.33 11.46
CA SER A 277 -15.91 11.16 10.18
C SER A 277 -15.95 12.44 9.34
N THR A 278 -15.32 13.52 9.81
CA THR A 278 -15.17 14.78 9.09
C THR A 278 -13.71 15.16 8.97
N ALA A 279 -13.38 15.97 7.97
CA ALA A 279 -12.03 16.49 7.77
C ALA A 279 -11.55 17.32 8.96
N ASP A 280 -12.42 18.19 9.50
CA ASP A 280 -12.12 19.01 10.68
C ASP A 280 -11.79 18.18 11.93
N ASP A 281 -12.55 17.10 12.17
CA ASP A 281 -12.29 16.24 13.33
C ASP A 281 -11.03 15.39 13.16
N PHE A 282 -10.72 14.99 11.92
CA PHE A 282 -9.47 14.32 11.60
C PHE A 282 -8.27 15.24 11.88
N ASP A 283 -8.33 16.50 11.48
CA ASP A 283 -7.30 17.49 11.77
C ASP A 283 -7.09 17.71 13.27
N LYS A 284 -8.18 17.83 14.03
CA LYS A 284 -8.11 17.92 15.49
C LYS A 284 -7.46 16.68 16.10
N ALA A 285 -7.83 15.50 15.61
CA ALA A 285 -7.26 14.25 16.09
C ALA A 285 -5.74 14.18 15.81
N LEU A 286 -5.29 14.51 14.60
CA LEU A 286 -3.87 14.57 14.26
C LEU A 286 -3.09 15.57 15.12
N LYS A 287 -3.66 16.75 15.40
CA LYS A 287 -3.04 17.74 16.31
C LYS A 287 -2.89 17.19 17.73
N VAL A 288 -3.89 16.48 18.25
CA VAL A 288 -3.82 15.85 19.58
C VAL A 288 -2.69 14.83 19.64
N THR A 289 -2.49 14.01 18.61
CA THR A 289 -1.40 13.00 18.62
C THR A 289 -0.01 13.62 18.76
N GLN A 290 0.18 14.88 18.36
CA GLN A 290 1.48 15.55 18.45
C GLN A 290 1.88 15.94 19.87
N ILE A 291 0.91 16.05 20.79
CA ILE A 291 1.13 16.42 22.19
C ILE A 291 0.99 15.25 23.14
N MET A 292 0.42 14.13 22.69
CA MET A 292 0.21 12.94 23.52
C MET A 292 1.50 12.13 23.63
N ASN A 293 1.88 11.78 24.87
CA ASN A 293 3.01 10.88 25.13
C ASN A 293 2.51 9.44 25.43
N LYS A 294 1.58 8.96 24.63
CA LYS A 294 0.97 7.63 24.75
C LYS A 294 0.56 7.10 23.38
N MET A 295 0.18 5.83 23.30
CA MET A 295 -0.45 5.29 22.09
C MET A 295 -1.68 6.14 21.72
N CYS A 296 -1.78 6.51 20.46
CA CYS A 296 -2.94 7.19 19.90
C CYS A 296 -3.65 6.25 18.92
N TYR A 297 -4.95 6.08 19.08
CA TYR A 297 -5.76 5.18 18.26
C TYR A 297 -6.93 5.96 17.66
N ILE A 298 -6.93 6.13 16.34
CA ILE A 298 -7.90 6.93 15.61
C ILE A 298 -8.69 6.02 14.67
N GLU A 299 -9.99 5.90 14.88
CA GLU A 299 -10.92 5.30 13.92
C GLU A 299 -11.37 6.40 12.95
N ILE A 300 -11.01 6.31 11.68
CA ILE A 300 -11.48 7.21 10.62
C ILE A 300 -12.57 6.51 9.82
N CYS A 301 -13.73 7.16 9.69
CA CYS A 301 -14.89 6.60 9.00
C CYS A 301 -15.10 7.27 7.65
N THR A 302 -15.17 6.47 6.60
CA THR A 302 -15.48 6.89 5.25
C THR A 302 -16.68 6.12 4.70
N GLU A 303 -17.19 6.55 3.56
CA GLU A 303 -18.17 5.77 2.81
C GLU A 303 -17.56 4.47 2.27
N ALA A 304 -18.41 3.43 2.12
CA ALA A 304 -17.96 2.08 1.76
C ALA A 304 -17.23 1.98 0.41
N MET A 305 -17.49 2.89 -0.51
CA MET A 305 -16.88 2.93 -1.84
C MET A 305 -15.91 4.11 -2.01
N ASP A 306 -15.58 4.82 -0.91
CA ASP A 306 -14.52 5.83 -0.96
C ASP A 306 -13.16 5.17 -1.16
N MET A 307 -12.40 5.65 -2.14
CA MET A 307 -11.10 5.08 -2.48
C MET A 307 -10.17 6.10 -3.14
N PRO A 308 -8.85 5.94 -3.03
CA PRO A 308 -7.87 6.77 -3.72
C PRO A 308 -8.03 6.77 -5.24
N LYS A 309 -7.64 7.88 -5.87
CA LYS A 309 -7.69 8.04 -7.34
C LYS A 309 -6.95 6.91 -8.07
N LEU A 310 -5.76 6.53 -7.59
CA LEU A 310 -4.98 5.43 -8.18
C LEU A 310 -5.76 4.10 -8.17
N THR A 311 -6.55 3.82 -7.12
CA THR A 311 -7.45 2.66 -7.12
C THR A 311 -8.51 2.76 -8.20
N GLN A 312 -9.14 3.94 -8.35
CA GLN A 312 -10.18 4.16 -9.37
C GLN A 312 -9.63 3.91 -10.78
N ASP A 313 -8.46 4.46 -11.09
CA ASP A 313 -7.82 4.34 -12.39
C ASP A 313 -7.38 2.90 -12.69
N LEU A 314 -6.82 2.21 -11.70
CA LEU A 314 -6.45 0.80 -11.81
C LEU A 314 -7.67 -0.07 -12.15
N ILE A 315 -8.76 0.08 -11.41
CA ILE A 315 -9.99 -0.68 -11.64
C ILE A 315 -10.60 -0.37 -13.01
N ALA A 316 -10.62 0.90 -13.41
CA ALA A 316 -11.10 1.30 -14.73
C ALA A 316 -10.29 0.62 -15.85
N ASN A 317 -8.97 0.56 -15.71
CA ASN A 317 -8.10 -0.12 -16.67
C ASN A 317 -8.32 -1.64 -16.69
N LEU A 318 -8.40 -2.29 -15.53
CA LEU A 318 -8.67 -3.73 -15.45
C LEU A 318 -10.02 -4.08 -16.12
N LYS A 319 -11.07 -3.33 -15.84
CA LYS A 319 -12.39 -3.52 -16.46
C LYS A 319 -12.39 -3.27 -17.97
N SER A 320 -11.56 -2.35 -18.47
CA SER A 320 -11.45 -2.06 -19.91
C SER A 320 -10.74 -3.18 -20.68
N LYS A 321 -9.85 -3.92 -20.03
CA LYS A 321 -9.05 -5.02 -20.62
C LYS A 321 -9.65 -6.40 -20.37
N ALA A 322 -10.62 -6.50 -19.46
CA ALA A 322 -11.30 -7.76 -19.20
C ALA A 322 -11.94 -8.28 -20.51
N PRO A 323 -11.71 -9.53 -20.92
CA PRO A 323 -12.41 -10.10 -22.04
C PRO A 323 -13.92 -10.01 -21.75
N LYS A 324 -14.69 -9.54 -22.71
CA LYS A 324 -16.16 -9.60 -22.60
C LYS A 324 -16.52 -11.09 -22.57
N ILE A 325 -16.71 -11.62 -21.38
CA ILE A 325 -17.24 -12.97 -21.20
C ILE A 325 -18.67 -12.86 -21.71
N GLU A 326 -18.95 -13.43 -22.89
CA GLU A 326 -20.31 -13.68 -23.30
C GLU A 326 -20.96 -14.48 -22.18
N ALA A 327 -22.09 -14.01 -21.66
CA ALA A 327 -22.77 -14.61 -20.55
C ALA A 327 -22.91 -16.11 -20.81
N VAL A 328 -22.16 -16.92 -20.08
CA VAL A 328 -22.33 -18.38 -20.08
C VAL A 328 -23.79 -18.58 -19.72
N LYS A 329 -24.59 -19.10 -20.66
CA LYS A 329 -25.97 -19.48 -20.39
C LYS A 329 -25.92 -20.34 -19.14
N LYS A 330 -26.59 -19.90 -18.07
CA LYS A 330 -26.74 -20.70 -16.85
C LYS A 330 -27.29 -22.06 -17.32
N GLU A 331 -26.46 -23.08 -17.31
CA GLU A 331 -26.96 -24.45 -17.48
C GLU A 331 -27.91 -24.71 -16.32
N GLU A 332 -29.09 -25.22 -16.66
CA GLU A 332 -30.03 -25.60 -15.63
C GLU A 332 -29.35 -26.60 -14.66
N PRO A 333 -29.61 -26.47 -13.35
CA PRO A 333 -28.98 -27.36 -12.39
C PRO A 333 -29.29 -28.81 -12.76
N VAL A 334 -28.24 -29.57 -13.00
CA VAL A 334 -28.32 -31.02 -13.22
C VAL A 334 -29.08 -31.63 -12.05
N LYS A 335 -30.27 -32.19 -12.29
CA LYS A 335 -30.99 -32.95 -11.28
C LYS A 335 -30.17 -34.24 -11.02
N LEU A 336 -29.47 -34.27 -9.91
CA LEU A 336 -28.85 -35.49 -9.41
C LEU A 336 -29.99 -36.44 -9.02
N GLU A 337 -30.20 -37.46 -9.81
CA GLU A 337 -31.06 -38.58 -9.42
C GLU A 337 -30.47 -39.31 -8.20
N ASN A 338 -31.32 -39.47 -7.20
CA ASN A 338 -30.98 -40.09 -5.93
C ASN A 338 -30.42 -41.50 -6.12
N SER A 339 -29.17 -41.73 -5.75
CA SER A 339 -28.68 -43.06 -5.39
C SER A 339 -28.12 -43.02 -3.96
N GLY A 340 -28.93 -43.49 -3.01
CA GLY A 340 -28.50 -44.13 -1.77
C GLY A 340 -27.90 -43.23 -0.69
N SER A 341 -28.76 -42.79 0.24
CA SER A 341 -28.56 -42.62 1.69
C SER A 341 -27.18 -42.14 2.22
N MET A 342 -27.09 -40.86 2.50
CA MET A 342 -26.71 -40.29 3.81
C MET A 342 -27.17 -38.80 3.82
N ALA A 343 -28.24 -38.57 4.57
CA ALA A 343 -28.77 -37.23 4.78
C ALA A 343 -27.83 -36.46 5.71
N PHE A 344 -27.17 -35.41 5.17
CA PHE A 344 -26.76 -34.24 5.95
C PHE A 344 -27.78 -33.14 5.67
N GLU A 345 -28.67 -32.91 6.62
CA GLU A 345 -29.52 -31.72 6.60
C GLU A 345 -28.66 -30.49 6.85
N THR A 346 -28.33 -29.76 5.78
CA THR A 346 -27.88 -28.39 5.89
C THR A 346 -29.10 -27.48 5.93
N THR A 347 -29.49 -27.06 7.12
CA THR A 347 -30.52 -26.04 7.30
C THR A 347 -29.94 -24.68 6.86
N VAL A 348 -30.28 -24.26 5.66
CA VAL A 348 -30.03 -22.88 5.20
C VAL A 348 -31.06 -21.99 5.86
N HIS A 349 -30.66 -21.20 6.84
CA HIS A 349 -31.52 -20.14 7.38
C HIS A 349 -31.71 -19.05 6.32
N LYS A 350 -32.93 -18.98 5.78
CA LYS A 350 -33.40 -17.82 4.99
C LYS A 350 -33.68 -16.68 5.96
N GLY A 351 -33.08 -15.53 5.62
CA GLY A 351 -33.71 -14.23 5.76
C GLY A 351 -33.85 -13.66 7.18
N PHE A 352 -33.05 -12.68 7.49
CA PHE A 352 -33.51 -11.56 8.31
C PHE A 352 -34.23 -10.58 7.38
N THR A 353 -35.56 -10.54 7.47
CA THR A 353 -36.36 -9.44 6.95
C THR A 353 -36.25 -8.28 7.95
N GLU A 354 -36.14 -7.08 7.40
CA GLU A 354 -36.18 -5.80 8.12
C GLU A 354 -37.47 -5.66 8.93
N GLU A 355 -37.35 -5.24 10.17
CA GLU A 355 -38.22 -4.32 10.88
C GLU A 355 -37.35 -3.27 11.64
#